data_c3ebd4de40c1cb47c89794dc4dd25dfd
#
_entry.id   c3ebd4de40c1cb47c89794dc4dd25dfd
#
_cell.length_a   1.000
_cell.length_b   1.000
_cell.length_c   1.000
_cell.angle_alpha   90.00
_cell.angle_beta   90.00
_cell.angle_gamma   90.00
#
_symmetry.space_group_name_H-M   'P 1'
#
loop_
_entity.id
_entity.type
_entity.pdbx_description
1 polymer ?
#
loop_
_entity_poly.entity_id
_entity_poly.type
_entity_poly.pdbx_seq_one_letter_code
_entity_poly.pdbx_strand_id
1 'polypeptide(L)'
;MLFRSGIGGAILLGDNWRVLDPIAAVIVSILIVKVAFQLVIPAINDLLEKSLPTEVEDKILSIINETPEVRNPHNLCTRRIGNDFAIEVHIRVDGQITVSRAHELTKEIESKLRLKFGPATHIVLHVEPIKEKKDE
;
A
#
# COMPACT_ATOMS: atom_id res chain seq x y z
N MET A 1 -36.79 5.29 1.59
CA MET A 1 -37.82 6.14 2.20
C MET A 1 -37.70 7.61 1.81
N LEU A 2 -36.55 8.12 1.43
CA LEU A 2 -36.33 9.52 1.01
C LEU A 2 -37.04 9.93 -0.33
N PHE A 3 -37.25 8.99 -1.24
CA PHE A 3 -37.92 9.26 -2.54
C PHE A 3 -39.41 9.65 -2.42
N ARG A 4 -40.08 9.24 -1.35
CA ARG A 4 -41.50 9.60 -1.11
C ARG A 4 -41.69 10.98 -0.50
N SER A 5 -40.65 11.54 0.09
CA SER A 5 -40.69 12.86 0.75
C SER A 5 -40.65 14.02 -0.26
N GLY A 6 -39.98 13.87 -1.41
CA GLY A 6 -39.93 14.88 -2.48
C GLY A 6 -41.26 15.07 -3.17
N ILE A 7 -41.98 13.98 -3.45
CA ILE A 7 -43.31 14.03 -4.10
C ILE A 7 -44.34 14.64 -3.15
N GLY A 8 -44.28 14.31 -1.84
CA GLY A 8 -45.16 14.90 -0.84
C GLY A 8 -44.98 16.42 -0.68
N GLY A 9 -43.73 16.90 -0.77
CA GLY A 9 -43.43 18.34 -0.72
C GLY A 9 -43.94 19.11 -1.93
N ALA A 10 -43.80 18.55 -3.13
CA ALA A 10 -44.27 19.17 -4.37
C ALA A 10 -45.82 19.33 -4.42
N ILE A 11 -46.56 18.38 -3.82
CA ILE A 11 -48.01 18.42 -3.76
C ILE A 11 -48.51 19.48 -2.76
N LEU A 12 -47.78 19.72 -1.68
CA LEU A 12 -48.19 20.62 -0.60
C LEU A 12 -47.74 22.07 -0.78
N LEU A 13 -46.64 22.33 -1.52
CA LEU A 13 -45.96 23.62 -1.59
C LEU A 13 -46.09 24.36 -2.95
N GLY A 14 -46.78 23.76 -3.94
CA GLY A 14 -47.07 24.38 -5.23
C GLY A 14 -45.94 24.26 -6.28
N ASP A 15 -46.22 24.75 -7.51
CA ASP A 15 -45.39 24.54 -8.70
C ASP A 15 -43.95 25.08 -8.60
N ASN A 16 -43.68 26.06 -7.75
CA ASN A 16 -42.35 26.62 -7.56
C ASN A 16 -41.34 25.64 -6.91
N TRP A 17 -41.79 24.57 -6.27
CA TRP A 17 -40.96 23.58 -5.59
C TRP A 17 -40.63 22.36 -6.46
N ARG A 18 -41.18 22.29 -7.67
CA ARG A 18 -40.90 21.20 -8.64
C ARG A 18 -39.43 21.14 -9.05
N VAL A 19 -38.66 22.23 -8.87
CA VAL A 19 -37.27 22.33 -9.17
C VAL A 19 -36.40 21.58 -8.13
N LEU A 20 -36.90 21.32 -6.93
CA LEU A 20 -36.15 20.62 -5.87
C LEU A 20 -35.84 19.18 -6.21
N ASP A 21 -36.74 18.49 -6.91
CA ASP A 21 -36.53 17.09 -7.28
C ASP A 21 -35.36 16.89 -8.26
N PRO A 22 -35.26 17.67 -9.37
CA PRO A 22 -34.05 17.65 -10.21
C PRO A 22 -32.76 18.04 -9.47
N ILE A 23 -32.83 19.03 -8.57
CA ILE A 23 -31.66 19.44 -7.77
C ILE A 23 -31.23 18.30 -6.84
N ALA A 24 -32.16 17.66 -6.14
CA ALA A 24 -31.86 16.52 -5.29
C ALA A 24 -31.27 15.36 -6.10
N ALA A 25 -31.78 15.08 -7.29
CA ALA A 25 -31.25 14.06 -8.19
C ALA A 25 -29.81 14.36 -8.60
N VAL A 26 -29.48 15.61 -8.93
CA VAL A 26 -28.12 16.04 -9.26
C VAL A 26 -27.16 15.85 -8.06
N ILE A 27 -27.60 16.29 -6.87
CA ILE A 27 -26.81 16.13 -5.65
C ILE A 27 -26.51 14.64 -5.38
N VAL A 28 -27.53 13.79 -5.44
CA VAL A 28 -27.38 12.34 -5.25
C VAL A 28 -26.46 11.74 -6.31
N SER A 29 -26.60 12.17 -7.56
CA SER A 29 -25.70 11.70 -8.64
C SER A 29 -24.23 12.03 -8.38
N ILE A 30 -23.95 13.26 -7.92
CA ILE A 30 -22.59 13.67 -7.55
C ILE A 30 -22.05 12.83 -6.39
N LEU A 31 -22.86 12.54 -5.38
CA LEU A 31 -22.48 11.69 -4.25
C LEU A 31 -22.17 10.26 -4.70
N ILE A 32 -22.99 9.70 -5.60
CA ILE A 32 -22.77 8.35 -6.15
C ILE A 32 -21.46 8.32 -6.94
N VAL A 33 -21.21 9.30 -7.80
CA VAL A 33 -19.96 9.40 -8.57
C VAL A 33 -18.74 9.49 -7.62
N LYS A 34 -18.83 10.32 -6.58
CA LYS A 34 -17.76 10.41 -5.57
C LYS A 34 -17.48 9.05 -4.92
N VAL A 35 -18.51 8.34 -4.48
CA VAL A 35 -18.35 7.01 -3.86
C VAL A 35 -17.77 6.00 -4.86
N ALA A 36 -18.23 6.04 -6.11
CA ALA A 36 -17.70 5.17 -7.16
C ALA A 36 -16.18 5.38 -7.34
N PHE A 37 -15.70 6.62 -7.41
CA PHE A 37 -14.25 6.90 -7.49
C PHE A 37 -13.50 6.45 -6.24
N GLN A 38 -14.06 6.61 -5.05
CA GLN A 38 -13.44 6.15 -3.80
C GLN A 38 -13.25 4.63 -3.74
N LEU A 39 -14.10 3.86 -4.43
CA LEU A 39 -13.99 2.41 -4.49
C LEU A 39 -13.11 1.94 -5.66
N VAL A 40 -13.25 2.57 -6.82
CA VAL A 40 -12.58 2.14 -8.06
C VAL A 40 -11.08 2.44 -8.03
N ILE A 41 -10.68 3.63 -7.54
CA ILE A 41 -9.26 4.01 -7.57
C ILE A 41 -8.37 3.09 -6.71
N PRO A 42 -8.71 2.75 -5.45
CA PRO A 42 -7.94 1.76 -4.69
C PRO A 42 -7.89 0.39 -5.37
N ALA A 43 -9.01 -0.08 -5.91
CA ALA A 43 -9.05 -1.37 -6.61
C ALA A 43 -8.12 -1.40 -7.83
N ILE A 44 -8.07 -0.31 -8.61
CA ILE A 44 -7.13 -0.18 -9.73
C ILE A 44 -5.68 -0.16 -9.22
N ASN A 45 -5.38 0.58 -8.15
CA ASN A 45 -4.05 0.63 -7.57
C ASN A 45 -3.57 -0.76 -7.10
N ASP A 46 -4.46 -1.54 -6.50
CA ASP A 46 -4.15 -2.91 -6.07
C ASP A 46 -3.89 -3.84 -7.27
N LEU A 47 -4.69 -3.71 -8.35
CA LEU A 47 -4.48 -4.47 -9.60
C LEU A 47 -3.19 -4.10 -10.33
N LEU A 48 -2.77 -2.84 -10.23
CA LEU A 48 -1.51 -2.35 -10.82
C LEU A 48 -0.30 -2.59 -9.90
N GLU A 49 -0.48 -3.33 -8.80
CA GLU A 49 0.59 -3.60 -7.80
C GLU A 49 1.31 -2.31 -7.36
N LYS A 50 0.54 -1.25 -7.12
CA LYS A 50 1.12 0.03 -6.71
C LYS A 50 1.94 -0.13 -5.44
N SER A 51 3.14 0.46 -5.43
CA SER A 51 4.02 0.53 -4.26
C SER A 51 3.31 1.12 -3.03
N LEU A 52 3.75 0.69 -1.86
CA LEU A 52 3.29 1.25 -0.59
C LEU A 52 3.68 2.73 -0.46
N PRO A 53 3.03 3.49 0.43
CA PRO A 53 3.44 4.87 0.70
C PRO A 53 4.91 4.98 1.11
N THR A 54 5.57 6.06 0.71
CA THR A 54 7.00 6.30 0.98
C THR A 54 7.35 6.18 2.46
N GLU A 55 6.46 6.64 3.35
CA GLU A 55 6.66 6.54 4.80
C GLU A 55 6.72 5.09 5.30
N VAL A 56 6.06 4.16 4.59
CA VAL A 56 6.12 2.73 4.89
C VAL A 56 7.41 2.13 4.35
N GLU A 57 7.80 2.50 3.13
CA GLU A 57 9.05 2.06 2.51
C GLU A 57 10.28 2.54 3.31
N ASP A 58 10.28 3.78 3.77
CA ASP A 58 11.34 4.34 4.63
C ASP A 58 11.47 3.55 5.95
N LYS A 59 10.35 3.15 6.55
CA LYS A 59 10.36 2.30 7.75
C LYS A 59 10.92 0.91 7.46
N ILE A 60 10.61 0.31 6.31
CA ILE A 60 11.16 -0.98 5.89
C ILE A 60 12.69 -0.86 5.78
N LEU A 61 13.17 0.16 5.05
CA LEU A 61 14.60 0.40 4.88
C LEU A 61 15.31 0.69 6.21
N SER A 62 14.68 1.43 7.13
CA SER A 62 15.21 1.69 8.46
C SER A 62 15.43 0.39 9.24
N ILE A 63 14.42 -0.49 9.27
CA ILE A 63 14.52 -1.79 9.97
C ILE A 63 15.63 -2.66 9.39
N ILE A 64 15.79 -2.69 8.05
CA ILE A 64 16.84 -3.46 7.39
C ILE A 64 18.23 -2.90 7.75
N ASN A 65 18.39 -1.57 7.75
CA ASN A 65 19.63 -0.89 8.08
C ASN A 65 20.06 -1.03 9.55
N GLU A 66 19.16 -1.45 10.46
CA GLU A 66 19.48 -1.77 11.85
C GLU A 66 20.32 -3.06 11.99
N THR A 67 20.46 -3.86 10.93
CA THR A 67 21.25 -5.09 10.96
C THR A 67 22.69 -4.79 10.54
N PRO A 68 23.68 -4.88 11.46
CA PRO A 68 25.04 -4.31 11.26
C PRO A 68 25.84 -4.91 10.09
N GLU A 69 25.59 -6.17 9.74
CA GLU A 69 26.28 -6.88 8.65
C GLU A 69 25.65 -6.62 7.28
N VAL A 70 24.50 -5.94 7.23
CA VAL A 70 23.78 -5.60 6.00
C VAL A 70 24.21 -4.22 5.52
N ARG A 71 24.43 -4.11 4.23
CA ARG A 71 24.81 -2.86 3.56
C ARG A 71 23.95 -2.61 2.37
N ASN A 72 23.70 -1.34 2.11
CA ASN A 72 23.10 -0.82 0.89
C ASN A 72 21.86 -1.60 0.43
N PRO A 73 20.76 -1.62 1.22
CA PRO A 73 19.51 -2.17 0.75
C PRO A 73 19.05 -1.37 -0.47
N HIS A 74 18.65 -2.07 -1.53
CA HIS A 74 18.25 -1.47 -2.80
C HIS A 74 17.22 -2.34 -3.53
N ASN A 75 16.69 -1.86 -4.65
CA ASN A 75 15.64 -2.55 -5.40
C ASN A 75 14.45 -2.94 -4.50
N LEU A 76 14.06 -2.04 -3.60
CA LEU A 76 12.86 -2.26 -2.79
C LEU A 76 11.63 -2.22 -3.68
N CYS A 77 10.93 -3.34 -3.74
CA CYS A 77 9.61 -3.45 -4.38
C CYS A 77 8.59 -3.81 -3.31
N THR A 78 7.52 -3.06 -3.26
CA THR A 78 6.46 -3.27 -2.28
C THR A 78 5.11 -3.28 -2.96
N ARG A 79 4.16 -4.06 -2.45
CA ARG A 79 2.77 -4.04 -2.89
C ARG A 79 1.84 -4.52 -1.78
N ARG A 80 0.57 -4.20 -1.93
CA ARG A 80 -0.48 -4.72 -1.07
C ARG A 80 -0.96 -6.08 -1.57
N ILE A 81 -1.19 -7.02 -0.66
CA ILE A 81 -1.83 -8.31 -0.93
C ILE A 81 -3.02 -8.44 0.04
N GLY A 82 -4.20 -8.00 -0.38
CA GLY A 82 -5.35 -7.92 0.53
C GLY A 82 -5.07 -6.98 1.70
N ASN A 83 -5.08 -7.51 2.92
CA ASN A 83 -4.79 -6.76 4.14
C ASN A 83 -3.30 -6.77 4.53
N ASP A 84 -2.49 -7.55 3.84
CA ASP A 84 -1.07 -7.74 4.13
C ASP A 84 -0.18 -7.05 3.08
N PHE A 85 1.13 -7.14 3.27
CA PHE A 85 2.11 -6.58 2.36
C PHE A 85 3.00 -7.65 1.75
N ALA A 86 3.46 -7.40 0.52
CA ALA A 86 4.62 -8.05 -0.05
C ALA A 86 5.79 -7.06 -0.07
N ILE A 87 6.95 -7.52 0.35
CA ILE A 87 8.20 -6.76 0.46
C ILE A 87 9.29 -7.60 -0.21
N GLU A 88 9.87 -7.07 -1.26
CA GLU A 88 10.99 -7.67 -1.97
C GLU A 88 12.13 -6.66 -1.97
N VAL A 89 13.31 -7.06 -1.51
CA VAL A 89 14.45 -6.14 -1.40
C VAL A 89 15.77 -6.87 -1.55
N HIS A 90 16.73 -6.22 -2.19
CA HIS A 90 18.11 -6.68 -2.27
C HIS A 90 18.93 -6.09 -1.15
N ILE A 91 19.75 -6.93 -0.51
CA ILE A 91 20.67 -6.53 0.54
C ILE A 91 22.07 -7.01 0.18
N ARG A 92 23.10 -6.27 0.62
CA ARG A 92 24.48 -6.67 0.43
C ARG A 92 25.12 -7.05 1.74
N VAL A 93 25.90 -8.12 1.68
CA VAL A 93 26.67 -8.66 2.81
C VAL A 93 28.10 -8.92 2.37
N ASP A 94 29.00 -9.14 3.32
CA ASP A 94 30.36 -9.56 3.00
C ASP A 94 30.32 -10.88 2.21
N GLY A 95 31.01 -10.92 1.06
CA GLY A 95 31.06 -12.09 0.18
C GLY A 95 31.78 -13.31 0.79
N GLN A 96 32.44 -13.14 1.92
CA GLN A 96 33.16 -14.21 2.61
C GLN A 96 32.32 -14.90 3.70
N ILE A 97 31.11 -14.39 4.01
CA ILE A 97 30.26 -15.06 5.00
C ILE A 97 29.73 -16.38 4.46
N THR A 98 29.46 -17.32 5.37
CA THR A 98 28.84 -18.59 5.00
C THR A 98 27.38 -18.42 4.59
N VAL A 99 26.87 -19.35 3.77
CA VAL A 99 25.44 -19.39 3.43
C VAL A 99 24.57 -19.48 4.69
N SER A 100 25.01 -20.23 5.71
CA SER A 100 24.29 -20.32 6.99
C SER A 100 24.18 -18.96 7.66
N ARG A 101 25.27 -18.17 7.69
CA ARG A 101 25.23 -16.84 8.30
C ARG A 101 24.34 -15.88 7.50
N ALA A 102 24.43 -15.91 6.18
CA ALA A 102 23.55 -15.11 5.32
C ALA A 102 22.06 -15.44 5.57
N HIS A 103 21.74 -16.74 5.73
CA HIS A 103 20.38 -17.17 6.04
C HIS A 103 19.91 -16.70 7.43
N GLU A 104 20.78 -16.74 8.45
CA GLU A 104 20.45 -16.20 9.78
C GLU A 104 20.10 -14.70 9.71
N LEU A 105 20.88 -13.91 8.96
CA LEU A 105 20.62 -12.48 8.76
C LEU A 105 19.26 -12.25 8.09
N THR A 106 18.94 -13.04 7.06
CA THR A 106 17.62 -12.90 6.40
C THR A 106 16.49 -13.23 7.37
N LYS A 107 16.63 -14.26 8.21
CA LYS A 107 15.65 -14.64 9.24
C LYS A 107 15.47 -13.56 10.30
N GLU A 108 16.54 -12.91 10.71
CA GLU A 108 16.48 -11.79 11.66
C GLU A 108 15.67 -10.62 11.07
N ILE A 109 15.99 -10.22 9.83
CA ILE A 109 15.28 -9.15 9.14
C ILE A 109 13.81 -9.50 8.91
N GLU A 110 13.52 -10.72 8.43
CA GLU A 110 12.15 -11.20 8.26
C GLU A 110 11.34 -11.11 9.56
N SER A 111 11.96 -11.53 10.67
CA SER A 111 11.30 -11.49 11.99
C SER A 111 10.97 -10.08 12.42
N LYS A 112 11.91 -9.13 12.26
CA LYS A 112 11.70 -7.71 12.57
C LYS A 112 10.59 -7.10 11.70
N LEU A 113 10.60 -7.39 10.40
CA LEU A 113 9.59 -6.89 9.47
C LEU A 113 8.21 -7.47 9.78
N ARG A 114 8.10 -8.79 10.04
CA ARG A 114 6.82 -9.41 10.43
C ARG A 114 6.29 -8.91 11.77
N LEU A 115 7.17 -8.62 12.72
CA LEU A 115 6.78 -8.01 13.99
C LEU A 115 6.15 -6.63 13.77
N LYS A 116 6.66 -5.87 12.80
CA LYS A 116 6.20 -4.50 12.51
C LYS A 116 4.97 -4.45 11.61
N PHE A 117 4.92 -5.29 10.58
CA PHE A 117 3.93 -5.20 9.49
C PHE A 117 2.91 -6.35 9.49
N GLY A 118 3.05 -7.31 10.38
CA GLY A 118 2.15 -8.44 10.53
C GLY A 118 2.76 -9.78 10.12
N PRO A 119 2.31 -10.88 10.74
CA PRO A 119 2.89 -12.22 10.53
C PRO A 119 2.67 -12.77 9.12
N ALA A 120 1.62 -12.32 8.42
CA ALA A 120 1.29 -12.75 7.07
C ALA A 120 2.01 -11.94 5.97
N THR A 121 2.85 -10.96 6.35
CA THR A 121 3.66 -10.21 5.39
C THR A 121 4.55 -11.18 4.59
N HIS A 122 4.43 -11.13 3.25
CA HIS A 122 5.29 -11.86 2.35
C HIS A 122 6.62 -11.12 2.18
N ILE A 123 7.74 -11.77 2.49
CA ILE A 123 9.05 -11.12 2.48
C ILE A 123 10.02 -11.97 1.65
N VAL A 124 10.65 -11.33 0.69
CA VAL A 124 11.73 -11.91 -0.14
C VAL A 124 12.97 -11.03 0.00
N LEU A 125 14.05 -11.62 0.50
CA LEU A 125 15.34 -10.96 0.64
C LEU A 125 16.33 -11.61 -0.35
N HIS A 126 16.77 -10.82 -1.33
CA HIS A 126 17.83 -11.24 -2.23
C HIS A 126 19.18 -10.78 -1.68
N VAL A 127 20.04 -11.76 -1.36
CA VAL A 127 21.35 -11.49 -0.76
C VAL A 127 22.40 -11.42 -1.86
N GLU A 128 23.11 -10.30 -1.91
CA GLU A 128 24.20 -10.06 -2.85
C GLU A 128 25.52 -9.83 -2.10
N PRO A 129 26.68 -10.19 -2.67
CA PRO A 129 27.96 -9.79 -2.12
C PRO A 129 28.18 -8.29 -2.30
N ILE A 130 28.88 -7.68 -1.33
CA ILE A 130 29.39 -6.31 -1.48
C ILE A 130 30.30 -6.29 -2.71
N LYS A 131 30.01 -5.42 -3.67
CA LYS A 131 30.90 -5.22 -4.82
C LYS A 131 32.15 -4.50 -4.33
N GLU A 132 33.30 -5.18 -4.37
CA GLU A 132 34.58 -4.50 -4.26
C GLU A 132 34.70 -3.50 -5.41
N LYS A 133 35.06 -2.24 -5.11
CA LYS A 133 35.48 -1.31 -6.16
C LYS A 133 36.70 -1.96 -6.83
N LYS A 134 36.56 -2.42 -8.06
CA LYS A 134 37.74 -2.61 -8.92
C LYS A 134 38.28 -1.20 -9.13
N ASP A 135 39.43 -0.93 -8.49
CA ASP A 135 40.24 0.23 -8.84
C ASP A 135 40.64 0.04 -10.30
N GLU A 136 40.09 0.88 -11.19
CA GLU A 136 40.61 1.11 -12.55
C GLU A 136 41.73 2.12 -12.49
#